data_f93272af8f6033d65a4c5a337dd82bc5
#
_entry.id   f93272af8f6033d65a4c5a337dd82bc5
#
_cell.length_a   1.000
_cell.length_b   1.000
_cell.length_c   1.000
_cell.angle_alpha   90.00
_cell.angle_beta   90.00
_cell.angle_gamma   90.00
#
_symmetry.space_group_name_H-M   'P 1'
#
loop_
_entity.id
_entity.type
_entity.pdbx_description
1 polymer ?
#
loop_
_entity_poly.entity_id
_entity_poly.type
_entity_poly.pdbx_seq_one_letter_code
_entity_poly.pdbx_strand_id
1 'polypeptide(L)'
;MIIDIHAHIGTISGKQMPVSLQLAEMEKHHIDYAIVSDLACSEKETPNEAGVDLQYIKNKEAIEIMRPYKDRLGVYLYCRPNTEFGFNEAFEQLYLENRDIVKGLKIHPGMSNIASNDPRLFPYYEMAGKYNLPVLLHTQETDTSKVSFVCEMAEKFPNTNFILGHLALGNDKEESYQSLGKYPNVYGDTAFVIFRFAQAVCDRGCEDKLMFGADSPVGGVSTYSAEFYYKEYFGNDILTQAQMDKIMFQNARKLFHLEF
;
A
#
# COMPACT_ATOMS: atom_id res chain seq x y z
N MET A 1 14.19 -5.68 12.88
CA MET A 1 13.40 -4.55 12.32
C MET A 1 12.25 -5.11 11.53
N ILE A 2 11.08 -4.48 11.64
CA ILE A 2 9.89 -4.84 10.86
C ILE A 2 9.24 -3.54 10.34
N ILE A 3 9.01 -3.47 9.03
CA ILE A 3 8.33 -2.35 8.36
C ILE A 3 7.07 -2.87 7.70
N ASP A 4 5.91 -2.39 8.15
CA ASP A 4 4.63 -2.68 7.51
C ASP A 4 4.34 -1.63 6.44
N ILE A 5 4.30 -2.03 5.17
CA ILE A 5 4.03 -1.10 4.07
C ILE A 5 2.54 -0.99 3.71
N HIS A 6 1.65 -1.70 4.42
CA HIS A 6 0.23 -1.71 4.10
C HIS A 6 -0.60 -1.71 5.39
N ALA A 7 -0.76 -0.53 5.96
CA ALA A 7 -1.59 -0.29 7.13
C ALA A 7 -2.61 0.84 6.89
N HIS A 8 -3.59 0.94 7.78
CA HIS A 8 -4.71 1.86 7.63
C HIS A 8 -5.09 2.55 8.93
N ILE A 9 -5.66 3.75 8.78
CA ILE A 9 -6.46 4.45 9.79
C ILE A 9 -7.80 4.87 9.18
N GLY A 10 -8.62 5.61 9.92
CA GLY A 10 -9.87 6.20 9.44
C GLY A 10 -11.07 5.31 9.70
N THR A 11 -11.91 5.13 8.70
CA THR A 11 -13.16 4.37 8.83
C THR A 11 -13.30 3.42 7.65
N ILE A 12 -13.77 2.21 7.91
CA ILE A 12 -14.22 1.26 6.89
C ILE A 12 -15.55 0.62 7.31
N SER A 13 -16.57 0.76 6.47
CA SER A 13 -17.91 0.19 6.72
C SER A 13 -18.43 0.47 8.14
N GLY A 14 -18.24 1.70 8.62
CA GLY A 14 -18.66 2.16 9.95
C GLY A 14 -17.72 1.78 11.11
N LYS A 15 -16.69 0.97 10.88
CA LYS A 15 -15.68 0.63 11.87
C LYS A 15 -14.63 1.72 11.96
N GLN A 16 -14.45 2.30 13.13
CA GLN A 16 -13.43 3.30 13.40
C GLN A 16 -12.06 2.66 13.64
N MET A 17 -11.03 3.18 12.99
CA MET A 17 -9.64 2.75 13.12
C MET A 17 -8.76 3.98 13.44
N PRO A 18 -8.78 4.48 14.69
CA PRO A 18 -7.99 5.64 15.05
C PRO A 18 -6.49 5.33 15.02
N VAL A 19 -5.66 6.34 14.79
CA VAL A 19 -4.18 6.19 14.77
C VAL A 19 -3.64 5.54 16.04
N SER A 20 -4.27 5.78 17.19
CA SER A 20 -3.89 5.16 18.47
C SER A 20 -4.04 3.64 18.46
N LEU A 21 -5.04 3.09 17.75
CA LEU A 21 -5.18 1.65 17.59
C LEU A 21 -4.03 1.07 16.78
N GLN A 22 -3.67 1.70 15.66
CA GLN A 22 -2.54 1.25 14.83
C GLN A 22 -1.23 1.28 15.62
N LEU A 23 -0.96 2.36 16.34
CA LEU A 23 0.25 2.48 17.18
C LEU A 23 0.30 1.42 18.28
N ALA A 24 -0.83 1.15 18.97
CA ALA A 24 -0.91 0.12 20.00
C ALA A 24 -0.64 -1.29 19.45
N GLU A 25 -1.17 -1.60 18.27
CA GLU A 25 -0.92 -2.88 17.60
C GLU A 25 0.55 -3.00 17.12
N MET A 26 1.12 -1.92 16.60
CA MET A 26 2.55 -1.89 16.25
C MET A 26 3.44 -2.14 17.46
N GLU A 27 3.16 -1.51 18.60
CA GLU A 27 3.91 -1.71 19.84
C GLU A 27 3.85 -3.15 20.32
N LYS A 28 2.63 -3.72 20.36
CA LYS A 28 2.37 -5.10 20.78
C LYS A 28 3.11 -6.13 19.91
N HIS A 29 3.26 -5.88 18.63
CA HIS A 29 3.85 -6.81 17.65
C HIS A 29 5.26 -6.41 17.20
N HIS A 30 5.88 -5.43 17.88
CA HIS A 30 7.24 -4.97 17.60
C HIS A 30 7.44 -4.50 16.15
N ILE A 31 6.42 -3.84 15.58
CA ILE A 31 6.51 -3.20 14.27
C ILE A 31 7.23 -1.87 14.45
N ASP A 32 8.37 -1.71 13.82
CA ASP A 32 9.21 -0.52 13.99
C ASP A 32 8.66 0.70 13.24
N TYR A 33 8.12 0.48 12.03
CA TYR A 33 7.58 1.53 11.18
C TYR A 33 6.41 1.02 10.35
N ALA A 34 5.42 1.87 10.07
CA ALA A 34 4.35 1.53 9.13
C ALA A 34 4.10 2.66 8.13
N ILE A 35 3.77 2.30 6.88
CA ILE A 35 3.27 3.27 5.89
C ILE A 35 1.76 3.09 5.79
N VAL A 36 1.04 4.16 6.08
CA VAL A 36 -0.38 4.12 6.42
C VAL A 36 -1.18 4.96 5.44
N SER A 37 -2.33 4.45 4.99
CA SER A 37 -3.34 5.25 4.30
C SER A 37 -4.60 5.43 5.16
N ASP A 38 -5.24 6.59 5.05
CA ASP A 38 -6.52 6.85 5.68
C ASP A 38 -7.66 6.40 4.75
N LEU A 39 -8.41 5.38 5.16
CA LEU A 39 -9.54 4.87 4.37
C LEU A 39 -10.72 5.83 4.32
N ALA A 40 -10.83 6.80 5.24
CA ALA A 40 -11.79 7.88 5.14
C ALA A 40 -11.53 8.80 3.93
N CYS A 41 -10.33 8.72 3.33
CA CYS A 41 -10.04 9.39 2.05
C CYS A 41 -10.73 8.74 0.84
N SER A 42 -11.24 7.51 0.94
CA SER A 42 -11.86 6.83 -0.22
C SER A 42 -13.23 7.41 -0.58
N GLU A 43 -13.60 7.31 -1.86
CA GLU A 43 -14.92 7.75 -2.36
C GLU A 43 -16.06 6.92 -1.75
N LYS A 44 -15.78 5.69 -1.34
CA LYS A 44 -16.77 4.80 -0.71
C LYS A 44 -17.10 5.23 0.71
N GLU A 45 -16.10 5.59 1.52
CA GLU A 45 -16.31 5.97 2.93
C GLU A 45 -16.69 7.45 3.08
N THR A 46 -16.18 8.32 2.19
CA THR A 46 -16.54 9.73 2.10
C THR A 46 -16.99 10.03 0.67
N PRO A 47 -18.29 9.96 0.37
CA PRO A 47 -18.81 10.25 -0.97
C PRO A 47 -18.44 11.66 -1.46
N ASN A 48 -18.28 11.80 -2.78
CA ASN A 48 -17.98 13.09 -3.39
C ASN A 48 -19.07 14.13 -3.11
N GLU A 49 -18.65 15.35 -2.88
CA GLU A 49 -19.50 16.53 -2.70
C GLU A 49 -19.18 17.54 -3.78
N ALA A 50 -20.21 18.06 -4.48
CA ALA A 50 -20.02 18.99 -5.58
C ALA A 50 -19.33 20.29 -5.13
N GLY A 51 -18.32 20.71 -5.87
CA GLY A 51 -17.53 21.91 -5.56
C GLY A 51 -16.57 21.76 -4.38
N VAL A 52 -16.37 20.55 -3.81
CA VAL A 52 -15.47 20.32 -2.69
C VAL A 52 -14.35 19.36 -3.07
N ASP A 53 -13.10 19.81 -3.01
CA ASP A 53 -11.93 18.95 -3.22
C ASP A 53 -11.65 18.09 -2.00
N LEU A 54 -12.44 17.02 -1.87
CA LEU A 54 -12.29 16.06 -0.77
C LEU A 54 -10.97 15.27 -0.86
N GLN A 55 -10.35 15.17 -2.05
CA GLN A 55 -9.03 14.55 -2.16
C GLN A 55 -7.98 15.35 -1.41
N TYR A 56 -7.91 16.65 -1.64
CA TYR A 56 -7.00 17.54 -0.93
C TYR A 56 -7.30 17.59 0.56
N ILE A 57 -8.57 17.84 0.93
CA ILE A 57 -8.98 18.01 2.33
C ILE A 57 -8.68 16.75 3.15
N LYS A 58 -9.08 15.58 2.69
CA LYS A 58 -8.93 14.32 3.44
C LYS A 58 -7.46 13.87 3.54
N ASN A 59 -6.68 14.01 2.48
CA ASN A 59 -5.25 13.73 2.57
C ASN A 59 -4.51 14.68 3.52
N LYS A 60 -4.90 15.96 3.55
CA LYS A 60 -4.35 16.94 4.50
C LYS A 60 -4.69 16.55 5.93
N GLU A 61 -5.96 16.22 6.23
CA GLU A 61 -6.38 15.71 7.53
C GLU A 61 -5.56 14.48 7.95
N ALA A 62 -5.38 13.51 7.04
CA ALA A 62 -4.59 12.30 7.29
C ALA A 62 -3.12 12.61 7.65
N ILE A 63 -2.50 13.55 6.92
CA ILE A 63 -1.15 14.02 7.24
C ILE A 63 -1.09 14.65 8.62
N GLU A 64 -2.05 15.54 8.96
CA GLU A 64 -2.10 16.23 10.26
C GLU A 64 -2.26 15.24 11.42
N ILE A 65 -3.11 14.20 11.26
CA ILE A 65 -3.30 13.13 12.26
C ILE A 65 -2.01 12.33 12.49
N MET A 66 -1.27 12.01 11.42
CA MET A 66 -0.09 11.13 11.50
C MET A 66 1.22 11.87 11.77
N ARG A 67 1.29 13.18 11.52
CA ARG A 67 2.50 14.00 11.67
C ARG A 67 3.16 13.93 13.06
N PRO A 68 2.43 13.90 14.20
CA PRO A 68 3.06 13.74 15.51
C PRO A 68 3.83 12.42 15.67
N TYR A 69 3.60 11.45 14.79
CA TYR A 69 4.16 10.09 14.83
C TYR A 69 5.07 9.79 13.64
N LYS A 70 5.60 10.80 12.96
CA LYS A 70 6.38 10.64 11.72
C LYS A 70 7.61 9.75 11.85
N ASP A 71 8.14 9.59 13.07
CA ASP A 71 9.25 8.66 13.35
C ASP A 71 8.81 7.19 13.37
N ARG A 72 7.51 6.93 13.41
CA ARG A 72 6.88 5.61 13.41
C ARG A 72 5.96 5.39 12.22
N LEU A 73 5.45 6.45 11.60
CA LEU A 73 4.45 6.40 10.53
C LEU A 73 4.85 7.23 9.32
N GLY A 74 4.77 6.61 8.14
CA GLY A 74 4.72 7.30 6.85
C GLY A 74 3.29 7.35 6.32
N VAL A 75 3.02 8.26 5.40
CA VAL A 75 1.68 8.47 4.83
C VAL A 75 1.66 8.08 3.36
N TYR A 76 0.66 7.31 2.94
CA TYR A 76 0.25 7.27 1.55
C TYR A 76 -0.78 8.37 1.28
N LEU A 77 -0.58 9.16 0.23
CA LEU A 77 -1.66 9.99 -0.30
C LEU A 77 -2.67 9.09 -1.01
N TYR A 78 -3.92 9.18 -0.61
CA TYR A 78 -5.01 8.41 -1.22
C TYR A 78 -5.51 9.11 -2.49
N CYS A 79 -5.46 8.42 -3.62
CA CYS A 79 -5.91 8.94 -4.91
C CYS A 79 -7.42 8.77 -5.07
N ARG A 80 -8.11 9.85 -5.44
CA ARG A 80 -9.56 9.88 -5.73
C ARG A 80 -9.80 10.25 -7.19
N PRO A 81 -9.57 9.31 -8.13
CA PRO A 81 -9.63 9.62 -9.56
C PRO A 81 -11.06 9.84 -10.08
N ASN A 82 -12.09 9.39 -9.36
CA ASN A 82 -13.50 9.48 -9.76
C ASN A 82 -14.21 10.69 -9.13
N THR A 83 -13.55 11.85 -9.16
CA THR A 83 -14.10 13.13 -8.69
C THR A 83 -14.01 14.17 -9.78
N GLU A 84 -14.78 15.27 -9.67
CA GLU A 84 -14.66 16.41 -10.59
C GLU A 84 -13.28 17.11 -10.52
N PHE A 85 -12.56 16.96 -9.41
CA PHE A 85 -11.22 17.52 -9.21
C PHE A 85 -10.13 16.61 -9.77
N GLY A 86 -10.27 15.27 -9.60
CA GLY A 86 -9.28 14.29 -10.04
C GLY A 86 -7.86 14.64 -9.58
N PHE A 87 -6.86 14.36 -10.43
CA PHE A 87 -5.51 14.85 -10.22
C PHE A 87 -5.45 16.34 -10.54
N ASN A 88 -4.92 17.13 -9.60
CA ASN A 88 -4.79 18.57 -9.75
C ASN A 88 -3.51 19.11 -9.09
N GLU A 89 -3.21 20.39 -9.32
CA GLU A 89 -2.02 21.05 -8.78
C GLU A 89 -1.98 21.03 -7.23
N ALA A 90 -3.14 21.15 -6.57
CA ALA A 90 -3.22 21.14 -5.11
C ALA A 90 -2.80 19.77 -4.53
N PHE A 91 -3.12 18.66 -5.22
CA PHE A 91 -2.69 17.32 -4.80
C PHE A 91 -1.16 17.16 -4.91
N GLU A 92 -0.57 17.61 -6.01
CA GLU A 92 0.89 17.58 -6.17
C GLU A 92 1.58 18.50 -5.15
N GLN A 93 1.05 19.72 -4.94
CA GLN A 93 1.58 20.66 -3.95
C GLN A 93 1.52 20.11 -2.52
N LEU A 94 0.44 19.38 -2.17
CA LEU A 94 0.32 18.73 -0.87
C LEU A 94 1.47 17.75 -0.62
N TYR A 95 1.88 16.97 -1.63
CA TYR A 95 3.07 16.14 -1.55
C TYR A 95 4.34 16.99 -1.36
N LEU A 96 4.53 18.03 -2.19
CA LEU A 96 5.73 18.85 -2.17
C LEU A 96 6.00 19.50 -0.80
N GLU A 97 4.93 19.89 -0.10
CA GLU A 97 4.99 20.49 1.24
C GLU A 97 5.20 19.46 2.37
N ASN A 98 4.97 18.16 2.09
CA ASN A 98 4.95 17.11 3.11
C ASN A 98 5.85 15.90 2.77
N ARG A 99 6.94 16.13 2.01
CA ARG A 99 7.89 15.08 1.56
C ARG A 99 8.54 14.29 2.71
N ASP A 100 8.64 14.91 3.87
CA ASP A 100 9.24 14.29 5.05
C ASP A 100 8.40 13.12 5.58
N ILE A 101 7.09 13.15 5.39
CA ILE A 101 6.16 12.14 5.90
C ILE A 101 5.45 11.35 4.80
N VAL A 102 5.19 11.93 3.63
CA VAL A 102 4.55 11.23 2.51
C VAL A 102 5.55 10.29 1.85
N LYS A 103 5.19 9.00 1.77
CA LYS A 103 6.07 7.92 1.30
C LYS A 103 5.58 7.26 0.00
N GLY A 104 4.34 7.47 -0.43
CA GLY A 104 3.80 6.86 -1.63
C GLY A 104 2.36 7.29 -1.91
N LEU A 105 1.77 6.67 -2.92
CA LEU A 105 0.36 6.85 -3.28
C LEU A 105 -0.43 5.57 -3.00
N LYS A 106 -1.67 5.69 -2.54
CA LYS A 106 -2.64 4.58 -2.39
C LYS A 106 -3.75 4.71 -3.40
N ILE A 107 -4.04 3.61 -4.10
CA ILE A 107 -5.17 3.48 -5.01
C ILE A 107 -5.97 2.24 -4.60
N HIS A 108 -7.27 2.39 -4.48
CA HIS A 108 -8.18 1.28 -4.28
C HIS A 108 -9.24 1.28 -5.38
N PRO A 109 -8.98 0.57 -6.50
CA PRO A 109 -9.82 0.63 -7.70
C PRO A 109 -11.29 0.29 -7.45
N GLY A 110 -11.55 -0.72 -6.60
CA GLY A 110 -12.91 -1.10 -6.23
C GLY A 110 -13.66 -0.04 -5.40
N MET A 111 -12.97 0.76 -4.57
CA MET A 111 -13.60 1.84 -3.80
C MET A 111 -13.89 3.07 -4.66
N SER A 112 -13.06 3.31 -5.67
CA SER A 112 -13.24 4.40 -6.64
C SER A 112 -14.14 3.99 -7.83
N ASN A 113 -14.45 2.70 -7.96
CA ASN A 113 -15.15 2.11 -9.10
C ASN A 113 -14.50 2.48 -10.45
N ILE A 114 -13.17 2.39 -10.49
CA ILE A 114 -12.33 2.71 -11.67
C ILE A 114 -11.28 1.63 -11.82
N ALA A 115 -11.08 1.12 -13.04
CA ALA A 115 -10.03 0.13 -13.30
C ALA A 115 -8.63 0.73 -13.08
N SER A 116 -7.68 -0.09 -12.63
CA SER A 116 -6.29 0.35 -12.39
C SER A 116 -5.59 0.90 -13.64
N ASN A 117 -6.07 0.56 -14.84
CA ASN A 117 -5.57 1.06 -16.12
C ASN A 117 -6.42 2.22 -16.72
N ASP A 118 -7.36 2.77 -15.95
CA ASP A 118 -8.20 3.90 -16.41
C ASP A 118 -7.33 5.16 -16.63
N PRO A 119 -7.52 5.89 -17.74
CA PRO A 119 -6.75 7.10 -18.04
C PRO A 119 -6.79 8.19 -16.96
N ARG A 120 -7.83 8.25 -16.13
CA ARG A 120 -7.92 9.19 -15.00
C ARG A 120 -6.83 8.96 -13.93
N LEU A 121 -6.22 7.78 -13.91
CA LEU A 121 -5.10 7.45 -13.01
C LEU A 121 -3.72 7.84 -13.59
N PHE A 122 -3.60 8.09 -14.90
CA PHE A 122 -2.29 8.35 -15.53
C PHE A 122 -1.53 9.53 -14.92
N PRO A 123 -2.15 10.69 -14.61
CA PRO A 123 -1.41 11.78 -13.98
C PRO A 123 -0.85 11.44 -12.59
N TYR A 124 -1.52 10.56 -11.82
CA TYR A 124 -0.99 10.06 -10.55
C TYR A 124 0.23 9.16 -10.76
N TYR A 125 0.20 8.29 -11.79
CA TYR A 125 1.34 7.45 -12.13
C TYR A 125 2.53 8.28 -12.63
N GLU A 126 2.28 9.29 -13.45
CA GLU A 126 3.32 10.24 -13.90
C GLU A 126 3.95 10.99 -12.72
N MET A 127 3.14 11.51 -11.80
CA MET A 127 3.61 12.15 -10.57
C MET A 127 4.45 11.18 -9.73
N ALA A 128 3.97 9.95 -9.55
CA ALA A 128 4.68 8.90 -8.80
C ALA A 128 6.06 8.62 -9.41
N GLY A 129 6.14 8.46 -10.73
CA GLY A 129 7.41 8.29 -11.45
C GLY A 129 8.34 9.51 -11.35
N LYS A 130 7.80 10.72 -11.46
CA LYS A 130 8.52 11.99 -11.34
C LYS A 130 9.23 12.15 -9.99
N TYR A 131 8.58 11.71 -8.92
CA TYR A 131 9.07 11.88 -7.55
C TYR A 131 9.58 10.58 -6.92
N ASN A 132 9.64 9.51 -7.69
CA ASN A 132 10.05 8.18 -7.23
C ASN A 132 9.23 7.67 -6.02
N LEU A 133 7.92 7.90 -6.08
CA LEU A 133 6.95 7.44 -5.08
C LEU A 133 6.38 6.09 -5.48
N PRO A 134 6.47 5.05 -4.66
CA PRO A 134 5.77 3.80 -4.92
C PRO A 134 4.25 3.98 -4.87
N VAL A 135 3.54 3.24 -5.71
CA VAL A 135 2.07 3.23 -5.78
C VAL A 135 1.57 1.89 -5.26
N LEU A 136 0.93 1.90 -4.11
CA LEU A 136 0.25 0.73 -3.55
C LEU A 136 -1.16 0.63 -4.13
N LEU A 137 -1.43 -0.42 -4.91
CA LEU A 137 -2.75 -0.71 -5.46
C LEU A 137 -3.38 -1.91 -4.75
N HIS A 138 -4.64 -1.78 -4.34
CA HIS A 138 -5.43 -2.95 -3.98
C HIS A 138 -5.62 -3.81 -5.24
N THR A 139 -5.20 -5.07 -5.19
CA THR A 139 -5.35 -6.00 -6.32
C THR A 139 -6.22 -7.21 -5.95
N GLN A 140 -7.08 -7.60 -6.87
CA GLN A 140 -8.02 -8.70 -6.75
C GLN A 140 -8.55 -9.04 -8.14
N GLU A 141 -8.99 -10.29 -8.36
CA GLU A 141 -9.64 -10.69 -9.62
C GLU A 141 -11.07 -10.12 -9.74
N THR A 142 -11.15 -8.82 -10.00
CA THR A 142 -12.39 -8.08 -10.26
C THR A 142 -12.22 -7.19 -11.49
N ASP A 143 -13.32 -6.67 -12.03
CA ASP A 143 -13.28 -5.82 -13.25
C ASP A 143 -12.51 -4.51 -13.09
N THR A 144 -12.11 -4.15 -11.87
CA THR A 144 -11.36 -2.93 -11.60
C THR A 144 -9.93 -3.16 -11.10
N SER A 145 -9.63 -4.33 -10.50
CA SER A 145 -8.44 -4.52 -9.66
C SER A 145 -7.51 -5.63 -10.15
N LYS A 146 -7.62 -6.06 -11.41
CA LYS A 146 -6.80 -7.16 -11.98
C LYS A 146 -5.31 -6.83 -11.98
N VAL A 147 -4.50 -7.85 -11.74
CA VAL A 147 -3.03 -7.75 -11.85
C VAL A 147 -2.60 -7.36 -13.26
N SER A 148 -3.25 -7.90 -14.31
CA SER A 148 -2.98 -7.55 -15.71
C SER A 148 -3.09 -6.04 -15.98
N PHE A 149 -4.03 -5.35 -15.36
CA PHE A 149 -4.15 -3.89 -15.50
C PHE A 149 -2.95 -3.15 -14.92
N VAL A 150 -2.43 -3.64 -13.78
CA VAL A 150 -1.20 -3.08 -13.19
C VAL A 150 0.00 -3.37 -14.08
N CYS A 151 0.07 -4.56 -14.69
CA CYS A 151 1.12 -4.91 -15.65
C CYS A 151 1.13 -4.00 -16.89
N GLU A 152 -0.04 -3.68 -17.44
CA GLU A 152 -0.18 -2.69 -18.52
C GLU A 152 0.37 -1.33 -18.11
N MET A 153 0.10 -0.89 -16.89
CA MET A 153 0.61 0.39 -16.36
C MET A 153 2.11 0.33 -16.09
N ALA A 154 2.64 -0.80 -15.64
CA ALA A 154 4.08 -0.99 -15.46
C ALA A 154 4.87 -0.86 -16.78
N GLU A 155 4.30 -1.35 -17.88
CA GLU A 155 4.88 -1.17 -19.22
C GLU A 155 4.78 0.30 -19.69
N LYS A 156 3.64 0.94 -19.44
CA LYS A 156 3.38 2.31 -19.88
C LYS A 156 4.14 3.38 -19.07
N PHE A 157 4.35 3.13 -17.78
CA PHE A 157 5.02 4.04 -16.84
C PHE A 157 6.26 3.38 -16.23
N PRO A 158 7.34 3.18 -16.99
CA PRO A 158 8.50 2.40 -16.54
C PRO A 158 9.28 3.04 -15.38
N ASN A 159 9.08 4.34 -15.12
CA ASN A 159 9.69 5.05 -13.99
C ASN A 159 8.85 4.99 -12.71
N THR A 160 7.67 4.38 -12.74
CA THR A 160 6.75 4.27 -11.60
C THR A 160 6.83 2.87 -11.04
N ASN A 161 7.05 2.76 -9.72
CA ASN A 161 7.04 1.49 -9.01
C ASN A 161 5.64 1.17 -8.52
N PHE A 162 5.11 0.01 -8.92
CA PHE A 162 3.78 -0.48 -8.57
C PHE A 162 3.87 -1.61 -7.57
N ILE A 163 3.06 -1.56 -6.51
CA ILE A 163 2.99 -2.60 -5.49
C ILE A 163 1.61 -3.28 -5.59
N LEU A 164 1.61 -4.58 -5.88
CA LEU A 164 0.43 -5.43 -5.88
C LEU A 164 0.01 -5.69 -4.43
N GLY A 165 -0.95 -4.93 -3.92
CA GLY A 165 -1.53 -5.19 -2.61
C GLY A 165 -2.17 -6.58 -2.59
N HIS A 166 -1.87 -7.39 -1.59
CA HIS A 166 -2.37 -8.76 -1.41
C HIS A 166 -1.86 -9.80 -2.42
N LEU A 167 -0.93 -9.46 -3.33
CA LEU A 167 -0.58 -10.30 -4.48
C LEU A 167 -1.84 -10.84 -5.19
N ALA A 168 -2.82 -9.97 -5.50
CA ALA A 168 -4.21 -10.30 -5.84
C ALA A 168 -4.96 -11.01 -4.70
N LEU A 169 -5.83 -10.30 -3.98
CA LEU A 169 -6.62 -10.87 -2.87
C LEU A 169 -7.37 -12.12 -3.34
N GLY A 170 -7.18 -13.25 -2.63
CA GLY A 170 -7.71 -14.56 -3.01
C GLY A 170 -6.62 -15.63 -3.01
N ASN A 171 -6.92 -16.78 -3.59
CA ASN A 171 -6.03 -17.96 -3.54
C ASN A 171 -5.21 -18.20 -4.82
N ASP A 172 -5.56 -17.59 -5.93
CA ASP A 172 -4.76 -17.66 -7.16
C ASP A 172 -3.75 -16.51 -7.18
N LYS A 173 -2.46 -16.84 -7.22
CA LYS A 173 -1.34 -15.92 -7.21
C LYS A 173 -0.45 -16.02 -8.45
N GLU A 174 -0.78 -16.88 -9.41
CA GLU A 174 0.13 -17.20 -10.50
C GLU A 174 0.45 -15.97 -11.36
N GLU A 175 -0.54 -15.14 -11.68
CA GLU A 175 -0.31 -13.91 -12.44
C GLU A 175 0.57 -12.92 -11.66
N SER A 176 0.39 -12.82 -10.33
CA SER A 176 1.25 -12.01 -9.47
C SER A 176 2.69 -12.50 -9.48
N TYR A 177 2.92 -13.81 -9.37
CA TYR A 177 4.27 -14.39 -9.42
C TYR A 177 4.96 -14.11 -10.75
N GLN A 178 4.26 -14.31 -11.86
CA GLN A 178 4.80 -14.01 -13.19
C GLN A 178 5.14 -12.53 -13.34
N SER A 179 4.30 -11.65 -12.80
CA SER A 179 4.49 -10.20 -12.85
C SER A 179 5.72 -9.75 -12.08
N LEU A 180 5.93 -10.29 -10.86
CA LEU A 180 7.13 -9.99 -10.06
C LEU A 180 8.43 -10.38 -10.78
N GLY A 181 8.43 -11.50 -11.50
CA GLY A 181 9.59 -11.96 -12.28
C GLY A 181 9.81 -11.21 -13.59
N LYS A 182 8.73 -10.75 -14.22
CA LYS A 182 8.77 -10.14 -15.56
C LYS A 182 9.06 -8.63 -15.51
N TYR A 183 8.45 -7.89 -14.58
CA TYR A 183 8.49 -6.43 -14.60
C TYR A 183 9.46 -5.88 -13.55
N PRO A 184 10.45 -5.08 -13.92
CA PRO A 184 11.45 -4.54 -12.99
C PRO A 184 10.82 -3.59 -11.95
N ASN A 185 9.72 -2.93 -12.29
CA ASN A 185 9.01 -1.93 -11.48
C ASN A 185 7.71 -2.46 -10.84
N VAL A 186 7.49 -3.79 -10.81
CA VAL A 186 6.38 -4.41 -10.08
C VAL A 186 6.90 -5.10 -8.84
N TYR A 187 6.24 -4.87 -7.73
CA TYR A 187 6.48 -5.40 -6.38
C TYR A 187 5.19 -5.98 -5.81
N GLY A 188 5.25 -6.65 -4.68
CA GLY A 188 4.07 -7.15 -3.97
C GLY A 188 4.19 -7.00 -2.48
N ASP A 189 3.06 -7.11 -1.77
CA ASP A 189 3.04 -7.17 -0.31
C ASP A 189 2.45 -8.48 0.22
N THR A 190 2.56 -8.67 1.53
CA THR A 190 2.09 -9.86 2.23
C THR A 190 0.74 -9.68 2.93
N ALA A 191 0.04 -8.57 2.70
CA ALA A 191 -1.25 -8.30 3.35
C ALA A 191 -2.29 -9.38 2.98
N PHE A 192 -2.80 -10.09 3.97
CA PHE A 192 -3.67 -11.28 3.81
C PHE A 192 -3.07 -12.36 2.89
N VAL A 193 -1.76 -12.46 2.83
CA VAL A 193 -1.03 -13.50 2.09
C VAL A 193 -0.51 -14.52 3.07
N ILE A 194 -1.01 -15.75 3.01
CA ILE A 194 -0.50 -16.85 3.85
C ILE A 194 0.95 -17.17 3.48
N PHE A 195 1.75 -17.57 4.44
CA PHE A 195 3.19 -17.69 4.32
C PHE A 195 3.67 -18.56 3.13
N ARG A 196 2.96 -19.65 2.83
CA ARG A 196 3.28 -20.52 1.67
C ARG A 196 3.31 -19.74 0.32
N PHE A 197 2.53 -18.67 0.17
CA PHE A 197 2.56 -17.86 -1.05
C PHE A 197 3.79 -16.95 -1.08
N ALA A 198 4.20 -16.41 0.08
CA ALA A 198 5.47 -15.69 0.20
C ALA A 198 6.68 -16.60 -0.07
N GLN A 199 6.65 -17.84 0.45
CA GLN A 199 7.63 -18.87 0.13
C GLN A 199 7.70 -19.13 -1.37
N ALA A 200 6.56 -19.25 -2.05
CA ALA A 200 6.53 -19.47 -3.50
C ALA A 200 7.13 -18.30 -4.31
N VAL A 201 7.09 -17.06 -3.79
CA VAL A 201 7.82 -15.91 -4.38
C VAL A 201 9.33 -16.11 -4.23
N CYS A 202 9.78 -16.53 -3.04
CA CYS A 202 11.20 -16.80 -2.77
C CYS A 202 11.73 -17.97 -3.60
N ASP A 203 10.95 -19.06 -3.74
CA ASP A 203 11.31 -20.24 -4.56
C ASP A 203 11.52 -19.88 -6.06
N ARG A 204 10.94 -18.75 -6.50
CA ARG A 204 11.11 -18.19 -7.84
C ARG A 204 12.26 -17.18 -7.94
N GLY A 205 13.00 -16.95 -6.85
CA GLY A 205 14.09 -15.96 -6.80
C GLY A 205 13.60 -14.50 -6.86
N CYS A 206 12.36 -14.24 -6.44
CA CYS A 206 11.73 -12.92 -6.46
C CYS A 206 11.61 -12.29 -5.07
N GLU A 207 12.35 -12.76 -4.07
CA GLU A 207 12.30 -12.23 -2.70
C GLU A 207 12.62 -10.73 -2.62
N ASP A 208 13.41 -10.18 -3.55
CA ASP A 208 13.71 -8.73 -3.64
C ASP A 208 12.50 -7.88 -4.06
N LYS A 209 11.40 -8.52 -4.44
CA LYS A 209 10.17 -7.89 -4.91
C LYS A 209 9.02 -7.96 -3.89
N LEU A 210 9.20 -8.65 -2.77
CA LEU A 210 8.16 -8.84 -1.76
C LEU A 210 8.46 -8.05 -0.50
N MET A 211 7.45 -7.39 0.05
CA MET A 211 7.55 -6.59 1.27
C MET A 211 6.48 -7.00 2.28
N PHE A 212 6.79 -6.89 3.57
CA PHE A 212 5.80 -7.13 4.60
C PHE A 212 4.73 -6.05 4.61
N GLY A 213 3.48 -6.47 4.57
CA GLY A 213 2.28 -5.66 4.72
C GLY A 213 1.22 -6.49 5.43
N ALA A 214 0.40 -5.87 6.28
CA ALA A 214 -0.58 -6.57 7.08
C ALA A 214 -2.03 -6.16 6.84
N ASP A 215 -2.29 -5.06 6.15
CA ASP A 215 -3.63 -4.46 6.03
C ASP A 215 -4.24 -4.14 7.42
N SER A 216 -3.36 -3.87 8.39
CA SER A 216 -3.75 -3.56 9.77
C SER A 216 -4.48 -2.22 9.87
N PRO A 217 -5.55 -2.08 10.65
CA PRO A 217 -6.28 -3.09 11.42
C PRO A 217 -7.59 -3.56 10.73
N VAL A 218 -7.64 -3.61 9.39
CA VAL A 218 -8.86 -3.94 8.61
C VAL A 218 -9.40 -5.33 8.96
N GLY A 219 -8.53 -6.32 9.14
CA GLY A 219 -8.91 -7.69 9.49
C GLY A 219 -9.41 -7.91 10.93
N GLY A 220 -9.50 -6.86 11.74
CA GLY A 220 -9.92 -6.94 13.13
C GLY A 220 -9.07 -6.06 14.05
N VAL A 221 -9.35 -6.07 15.35
CA VAL A 221 -8.64 -5.24 16.35
C VAL A 221 -7.13 -5.57 16.41
N SER A 222 -6.74 -6.75 15.95
CA SER A 222 -5.34 -7.19 15.97
C SER A 222 -5.01 -8.00 14.72
N THR A 223 -4.89 -7.33 13.59
CA THR A 223 -4.59 -7.99 12.31
C THR A 223 -3.27 -8.77 12.39
N TYR A 224 -2.22 -8.22 13.01
CA TYR A 224 -0.94 -8.91 13.19
C TYR A 224 -1.03 -10.20 14.03
N SER A 225 -2.08 -10.35 14.86
CA SER A 225 -2.36 -11.56 15.63
C SER A 225 -3.13 -12.62 14.85
N ALA A 226 -3.48 -12.40 13.59
CA ALA A 226 -4.16 -13.38 12.76
C ALA A 226 -3.21 -14.54 12.45
N GLU A 227 -3.23 -15.60 13.27
CA GLU A 227 -2.32 -16.75 13.19
C GLU A 227 -2.27 -17.35 11.78
N PHE A 228 -3.43 -17.43 11.11
CA PHE A 228 -3.53 -18.00 9.77
C PHE A 228 -2.66 -17.26 8.73
N TYR A 229 -2.46 -15.93 8.90
CA TYR A 229 -1.68 -15.14 7.96
C TYR A 229 -0.27 -14.87 8.44
N TYR A 230 -0.06 -14.52 9.72
CA TYR A 230 1.16 -13.83 10.14
C TYR A 230 2.04 -14.63 11.11
N LYS A 231 1.56 -15.76 11.64
CA LYS A 231 2.33 -16.57 12.59
C LYS A 231 3.73 -16.92 12.07
N GLU A 232 3.80 -17.40 10.84
CA GLU A 232 5.06 -17.83 10.23
C GLU A 232 5.96 -16.63 9.86
N TYR A 233 5.42 -15.43 9.59
CA TYR A 233 6.22 -14.24 9.34
C TYR A 233 6.98 -13.78 10.59
N PHE A 234 6.45 -14.01 11.76
CA PHE A 234 7.07 -13.63 13.05
C PHE A 234 7.94 -14.73 13.66
N GLY A 235 8.02 -15.89 13.06
CA GLY A 235 8.83 -16.97 13.58
C GLY A 235 8.73 -18.22 12.72
N ASN A 236 9.57 -18.33 11.68
CA ASN A 236 9.66 -19.51 10.84
C ASN A 236 11.10 -19.98 10.71
N ASP A 237 11.27 -21.23 10.28
CA ASP A 237 12.53 -21.88 9.94
C ASP A 237 12.59 -22.35 8.46
N ILE A 238 11.62 -21.92 7.63
CA ILE A 238 11.47 -22.34 6.23
C ILE A 238 12.32 -21.44 5.32
N LEU A 239 12.17 -20.11 5.46
CA LEU A 239 12.98 -19.15 4.74
C LEU A 239 14.28 -18.85 5.49
N THR A 240 15.34 -18.58 4.75
CA THR A 240 16.60 -18.11 5.34
C THR A 240 16.40 -16.73 6.01
N GLN A 241 17.23 -16.43 7.01
CA GLN A 241 17.21 -15.12 7.65
C GLN A 241 17.39 -13.98 6.63
N ALA A 242 18.23 -14.17 5.61
CA ALA A 242 18.44 -13.19 4.55
C ALA A 242 17.17 -12.93 3.72
N GLN A 243 16.39 -13.96 3.41
CA GLN A 243 15.11 -13.80 2.71
C GLN A 243 14.08 -13.10 3.62
N MET A 244 14.01 -13.50 4.89
CA MET A 244 13.13 -12.82 5.85
C MET A 244 13.50 -11.35 6.05
N ASP A 245 14.78 -11.02 6.18
CA ASP A 245 15.23 -9.64 6.31
C ASP A 245 14.85 -8.78 5.09
N LYS A 246 14.93 -9.35 3.88
CA LYS A 246 14.46 -8.69 2.66
C LYS A 246 12.98 -8.37 2.74
N ILE A 247 12.14 -9.36 3.07
CA ILE A 247 10.68 -9.21 3.14
C ILE A 247 10.28 -8.25 4.27
N MET A 248 10.85 -8.44 5.46
CA MET A 248 10.39 -7.75 6.65
C MET A 248 10.83 -6.27 6.70
N PHE A 249 11.94 -5.87 6.05
CA PHE A 249 12.36 -4.47 6.09
C PHE A 249 13.29 -3.99 4.97
N GLN A 250 14.20 -4.82 4.42
CA GLN A 250 15.24 -4.30 3.51
C GLN A 250 14.65 -3.79 2.20
N ASN A 251 13.69 -4.51 1.61
CA ASN A 251 13.04 -4.12 0.36
C ASN A 251 12.22 -2.83 0.56
N ALA A 252 11.50 -2.72 1.69
CA ALA A 252 10.75 -1.52 2.02
C ALA A 252 11.70 -0.32 2.22
N ARG A 253 12.78 -0.47 2.98
CA ARG A 253 13.79 0.59 3.15
C ARG A 253 14.33 1.10 1.82
N LYS A 254 14.67 0.17 0.91
CA LYS A 254 15.19 0.50 -0.41
C LYS A 254 14.16 1.23 -1.26
N LEU A 255 12.95 0.67 -1.37
CA LEU A 255 11.91 1.19 -2.27
C LEU A 255 11.36 2.55 -1.82
N PHE A 256 11.20 2.74 -0.51
CA PHE A 256 10.64 3.97 0.07
C PHE A 256 11.70 4.96 0.56
N HIS A 257 12.99 4.70 0.31
CA HIS A 257 14.12 5.55 0.72
C HIS A 257 14.10 5.89 2.22
N LEU A 258 13.89 4.88 3.08
CA LEU A 258 13.85 5.08 4.53
C LEU A 258 15.27 5.05 5.12
N GLU A 259 15.65 6.10 5.83
CA GLU A 259 17.01 6.34 6.34
C GLU A 259 17.18 6.00 7.84
N PHE A 260 16.60 4.92 8.32
CA PHE A 260 16.75 4.50 9.74
C PHE A 260 17.10 3.02 9.86
#